data_ddf7bf4ddb7c54d35d682e753a105f24
#
_entry.id   ddf7bf4ddb7c54d35d682e753a105f24
#
_cell.length_a   1.000
_cell.length_b   1.000
_cell.length_c   1.000
_cell.angle_alpha   90.00
_cell.angle_beta   90.00
_cell.angle_gamma   90.00
#
_symmetry.space_group_name_H-M   'P 1'
#
loop_
_entity.id
_entity.type
_entity.pdbx_description
1 polymer ?
#
loop_
_entity_poly.entity_id
_entity_poly.type
_entity_poly.pdbx_seq_one_letter_code
_entity_poly.pdbx_strand_id
1 'polypeptide(L)'
;VFYIVEQDSKLESLERLAKLGLYVDVISSNDLYHPKLSSTIAVYIRPVNSKHGFIIPINHDEGLNIPKDRIYGILSSASKLYTVNKKDLLYHFNLQEAIDISLLYSMVKYDRLEYSRENNTLNHFYNKFRDFPNINQLIPISKLYESCEKVYDQVKQVIEYEIPSGFDFYNKTATNVFFLLEQSGIGIHYEAFKKMFTPRNPLFNTVDNTVLTSYNLYNVTSRPTNAFNSVNFAAIPKSPEHRKCFRPTGDYFVELDFDGYHLRLLSEQIDYRLSSDSAHEQLAKIYFNKEEINEDEYKEAKQTNFHAIYGKIPEKWAFLEIFTKIDSYVRELWGRYENDGEILAPISGKPFGRGLKDMNPQKLINYVMQSLETSRNILILKEALRFLKDKKTKLVLYTY
;
A
#
# COMPACT_ATOMS: atom_id res chain seq x y z
N VAL A 1 -24.32 13.89 20.50
CA VAL A 1 -23.56 14.31 21.69
C VAL A 1 -22.12 13.88 21.49
N PHE A 2 -21.19 14.83 21.53
CA PHE A 2 -19.78 14.52 21.48
C PHE A 2 -19.15 14.67 22.87
N TYR A 3 -18.12 13.90 23.12
CA TYR A 3 -17.41 13.94 24.39
C TYR A 3 -15.94 14.28 24.16
N ILE A 4 -15.49 15.41 24.72
CA ILE A 4 -14.07 15.66 24.91
C ILE A 4 -13.68 14.92 26.18
N VAL A 5 -12.69 14.02 26.06
CA VAL A 5 -12.22 13.23 27.20
C VAL A 5 -11.02 13.93 27.81
N GLU A 6 -11.24 14.55 28.93
CA GLU A 6 -10.22 15.30 29.69
C GLU A 6 -10.07 14.78 31.12
N GLN A 7 -10.80 13.71 31.48
CA GLN A 7 -10.83 13.16 32.84
C GLN A 7 -10.79 11.63 32.83
N ASP A 8 -10.15 11.06 33.82
CA ASP A 8 -10.00 9.61 33.98
C ASP A 8 -11.31 8.84 34.02
N SER A 9 -12.36 9.39 34.64
CA SER A 9 -13.67 8.75 34.73
C SER A 9 -14.34 8.49 33.36
N LYS A 10 -14.05 9.35 32.37
CA LYS A 10 -14.51 9.13 30.99
C LYS A 10 -13.67 8.08 30.27
N LEU A 11 -12.36 7.98 30.58
CA LEU A 11 -11.50 6.91 30.06
C LEU A 11 -11.94 5.53 30.55
N GLU A 12 -12.29 5.38 31.82
CA GLU A 12 -12.83 4.11 32.36
C GLU A 12 -14.12 3.67 31.66
N SER A 13 -14.96 4.63 31.29
CA SER A 13 -16.15 4.33 30.49
C SER A 13 -15.79 3.82 29.10
N LEU A 14 -14.77 4.41 28.48
CA LEU A 14 -14.27 4.01 27.16
C LEU A 14 -13.60 2.62 27.20
N GLU A 15 -12.87 2.29 28.26
CA GLU A 15 -12.28 0.96 28.48
C GLU A 15 -13.35 -0.15 28.52
N ARG A 16 -14.48 0.12 29.15
CA ARG A 16 -15.63 -0.83 29.16
C ARG A 16 -16.22 -1.02 27.75
N LEU A 17 -16.29 0.07 26.99
CA LEU A 17 -16.80 0.03 25.61
C LEU A 17 -15.83 -0.58 24.62
N ALA A 18 -14.54 -0.66 24.93
CA ALA A 18 -13.52 -1.31 24.08
C ALA A 18 -13.85 -2.79 23.79
N LYS A 19 -14.55 -3.46 24.69
CA LYS A 19 -15.03 -4.84 24.49
C LYS A 19 -16.02 -5.01 23.33
N LEU A 20 -16.64 -3.92 22.88
CA LEU A 20 -17.58 -3.93 21.73
C LEU A 20 -16.89 -3.76 20.38
N GLY A 21 -15.58 -3.55 20.36
CA GLY A 21 -14.85 -3.10 19.20
C GLY A 21 -14.83 -1.59 19.04
N LEU A 22 -13.72 -1.06 18.54
CA LEU A 22 -13.49 0.38 18.40
C LEU A 22 -13.13 0.74 16.96
N TYR A 23 -13.68 1.82 16.47
CA TYR A 23 -13.11 2.58 15.36
C TYR A 23 -12.22 3.67 15.95
N VAL A 24 -11.03 3.83 15.36
CA VAL A 24 -10.05 4.83 15.75
C VAL A 24 -9.58 5.63 14.54
N ASP A 25 -9.47 6.94 14.75
CA ASP A 25 -8.88 7.86 13.80
C ASP A 25 -7.84 8.74 14.49
N VAL A 26 -6.61 8.74 13.99
CA VAL A 26 -5.52 9.51 14.55
C VAL A 26 -5.45 10.87 13.88
N ILE A 27 -5.41 11.91 14.67
CA ILE A 27 -5.23 13.28 14.20
C ILE A 27 -3.77 13.63 14.40
N SER A 28 -3.04 13.70 13.30
CA SER A 28 -1.63 14.11 13.27
C SER A 28 -1.48 15.62 13.33
N SER A 29 -0.28 16.10 13.60
CA SER A 29 0.01 17.54 13.66
C SER A 29 -0.26 18.26 12.32
N ASN A 30 -0.07 17.55 11.21
CA ASN A 30 -0.39 18.04 9.87
C ASN A 30 -0.57 16.85 8.92
N ASP A 31 -1.73 16.74 8.29
CA ASP A 31 -2.10 15.63 7.40
C ASP A 31 -1.32 15.64 6.05
N LEU A 32 -0.62 16.72 5.75
CA LEU A 32 0.23 16.82 4.54
C LEU A 32 1.60 16.18 4.72
N TYR A 33 2.09 16.08 5.97
CA TYR A 33 3.38 15.46 6.24
C TYR A 33 3.29 13.93 6.25
N HIS A 34 4.41 13.30 5.93
CA HIS A 34 4.54 11.87 6.15
C HIS A 34 4.30 11.55 7.63
N PRO A 35 3.53 10.49 7.99
CA PRO A 35 3.17 10.20 9.39
C PRO A 35 4.36 10.08 10.33
N LYS A 36 5.52 9.61 9.82
CA LYS A 36 6.77 9.57 10.57
C LYS A 36 7.26 10.95 11.03
N LEU A 37 6.89 12.01 10.32
CA LEU A 37 7.30 13.40 10.57
C LEU A 37 6.25 14.19 11.37
N SER A 38 5.15 13.55 11.70
CA SER A 38 4.02 14.17 12.39
C SER A 38 3.88 13.64 13.81
N SER A 39 3.53 14.52 14.75
CA SER A 39 3.15 14.13 16.11
C SER A 39 1.65 13.82 16.21
N THR A 40 1.24 13.07 17.21
CA THR A 40 -0.17 12.84 17.51
C THR A 40 -0.73 14.04 18.27
N ILE A 41 -1.78 14.67 17.76
CA ILE A 41 -2.45 15.82 18.40
C ILE A 41 -3.65 15.37 19.19
N ALA A 42 -4.49 14.51 18.62
CA ALA A 42 -5.63 13.92 19.29
C ALA A 42 -5.95 12.55 18.68
N VAL A 43 -6.80 11.81 19.36
CA VAL A 43 -7.37 10.56 18.85
C VAL A 43 -8.88 10.63 18.94
N TYR A 44 -9.54 10.33 17.83
CA TYR A 44 -10.97 10.10 17.80
C TYR A 44 -11.22 8.60 17.96
N ILE A 45 -12.13 8.25 18.88
CA ILE A 45 -12.53 6.87 19.14
C ILE A 45 -14.05 6.77 19.10
N ARG A 46 -14.55 5.77 18.38
CA ARG A 46 -15.98 5.47 18.38
C ARG A 46 -16.20 3.98 18.59
N PRO A 47 -16.90 3.58 19.67
CA PRO A 47 -17.30 2.20 19.83
C PRO A 47 -18.23 1.78 18.68
N VAL A 48 -17.99 0.60 18.12
CA VAL A 48 -18.82 0.07 17.02
C VAL A 48 -20.28 0.02 17.47
N ASN A 49 -21.19 0.44 16.59
CA ASN A 49 -22.62 0.55 16.86
C ASN A 49 -23.04 1.57 17.95
N SER A 50 -22.12 2.41 18.44
CA SER A 50 -22.44 3.51 19.34
C SER A 50 -22.93 4.75 18.59
N LYS A 51 -23.82 5.51 19.22
CA LYS A 51 -24.24 6.84 18.74
C LYS A 51 -23.28 7.95 19.19
N HIS A 52 -22.27 7.62 20.00
CA HIS A 52 -21.39 8.58 20.63
C HIS A 52 -19.94 8.34 20.23
N GLY A 53 -19.29 9.38 19.74
CA GLY A 53 -17.85 9.44 19.52
C GLY A 53 -17.15 10.17 20.67
N PHE A 54 -15.87 9.90 20.82
CA PHE A 54 -15.00 10.51 21.81
C PHE A 54 -13.79 11.10 21.10
N ILE A 55 -13.42 12.34 21.45
CA ILE A 55 -12.15 12.91 21.03
C ILE A 55 -11.27 13.11 22.26
N ILE A 56 -10.02 12.67 22.17
CA ILE A 56 -9.07 12.66 23.28
C ILE A 56 -7.87 13.49 22.88
N PRO A 57 -7.66 14.68 23.45
CA PRO A 57 -6.48 15.47 23.20
C PRO A 57 -5.24 14.82 23.80
N ILE A 58 -4.12 14.84 23.04
CA ILE A 58 -2.81 14.30 23.45
C ILE A 58 -1.76 15.40 23.49
N ASN A 59 -1.76 16.26 22.46
CA ASN A 59 -0.86 17.39 22.36
C ASN A 59 -1.57 18.52 21.60
N HIS A 60 -2.75 18.90 22.12
CA HIS A 60 -3.61 19.92 21.56
C HIS A 60 -3.60 21.16 22.47
N ASP A 61 -3.75 22.35 21.87
CA ASP A 61 -3.71 23.62 22.62
C ASP A 61 -4.97 23.83 23.47
N GLU A 62 -6.10 23.26 23.07
CA GLU A 62 -7.34 23.28 23.83
C GLU A 62 -7.49 22.02 24.70
N GLY A 63 -7.84 22.21 25.96
CA GLY A 63 -8.22 21.14 26.89
C GLY A 63 -7.06 20.45 27.62
N LEU A 64 -7.40 19.50 28.47
CA LEU A 64 -6.45 18.71 29.22
C LEU A 64 -5.99 17.50 28.40
N ASN A 65 -4.71 17.50 28.05
CA ASN A 65 -4.11 16.43 27.28
C ASN A 65 -3.96 15.14 28.10
N ILE A 66 -4.32 14.02 27.51
CA ILE A 66 -4.21 12.68 28.11
C ILE A 66 -2.90 12.02 27.63
N PRO A 67 -2.11 11.39 28.51
CA PRO A 67 -0.93 10.68 28.13
C PRO A 67 -1.20 9.57 27.10
N LYS A 68 -0.36 9.52 26.07
CA LYS A 68 -0.52 8.59 24.93
C LYS A 68 -0.56 7.12 25.37
N ASP A 69 0.19 6.75 26.40
CA ASP A 69 0.26 5.37 26.93
C ASP A 69 -1.08 4.90 27.52
N ARG A 70 -1.85 5.83 28.12
CA ARG A 70 -3.19 5.52 28.62
C ARG A 70 -4.15 5.16 27.47
N ILE A 71 -4.05 5.90 26.37
CA ILE A 71 -4.85 5.65 25.17
C ILE A 71 -4.40 4.35 24.50
N TYR A 72 -3.12 4.09 24.42
CA TYR A 72 -2.58 2.82 23.93
C TYR A 72 -3.16 1.62 24.69
N GLY A 73 -3.24 1.71 26.03
CA GLY A 73 -3.86 0.65 26.86
C GLY A 73 -5.30 0.35 26.46
N ILE A 74 -6.11 1.38 26.21
CA ILE A 74 -7.50 1.25 25.79
C ILE A 74 -7.59 0.61 24.38
N LEU A 75 -6.82 1.14 23.42
CA LEU A 75 -6.86 0.67 22.05
C LEU A 75 -6.38 -0.77 21.91
N SER A 76 -5.35 -1.15 22.67
CA SER A 76 -4.82 -2.53 22.68
C SER A 76 -5.74 -3.54 23.36
N SER A 77 -6.64 -3.08 24.25
CA SER A 77 -7.65 -3.94 24.90
C SER A 77 -8.92 -4.15 24.08
N ALA A 78 -9.06 -3.46 22.95
CA ALA A 78 -10.24 -3.57 22.10
C ALA A 78 -10.38 -4.99 21.52
N SER A 79 -11.59 -5.54 21.53
CA SER A 79 -11.88 -6.84 20.93
C SER A 79 -11.63 -6.87 19.43
N LYS A 80 -11.90 -5.75 18.76
CA LYS A 80 -11.55 -5.46 17.36
C LYS A 80 -11.23 -3.97 17.26
N LEU A 81 -10.23 -3.64 16.49
CA LEU A 81 -9.83 -2.26 16.26
C LEU A 81 -9.87 -1.95 14.76
N TYR A 82 -10.63 -0.96 14.37
CA TYR A 82 -10.80 -0.54 12.98
C TYR A 82 -10.21 0.85 12.76
N THR A 83 -9.58 1.07 11.63
CA THR A 83 -9.06 2.38 11.23
C THR A 83 -9.11 2.52 9.71
N VAL A 84 -9.23 3.75 9.22
CA VAL A 84 -9.23 4.00 7.76
C VAL A 84 -7.88 3.79 7.10
N ASN A 85 -6.79 3.94 7.85
CA ASN A 85 -5.42 3.73 7.39
C ASN A 85 -4.57 3.13 8.52
N LYS A 86 -4.32 1.85 8.42
CA LYS A 86 -3.57 1.14 9.46
C LYS A 86 -2.13 1.61 9.59
N LYS A 87 -1.47 2.02 8.50
CA LYS A 87 -0.09 2.49 8.58
C LYS A 87 0.03 3.77 9.41
N ASP A 88 -0.91 4.70 9.28
CA ASP A 88 -0.93 5.91 10.12
C ASP A 88 -1.05 5.54 11.59
N LEU A 89 -1.93 4.58 11.92
CA LEU A 89 -2.05 4.06 13.27
C LEU A 89 -0.74 3.39 13.77
N LEU A 90 -0.03 2.67 12.91
CA LEU A 90 1.26 2.05 13.24
C LEU A 90 2.34 3.10 13.57
N TYR A 91 2.39 4.21 12.85
CA TYR A 91 3.33 5.30 13.14
C TYR A 91 3.08 5.94 14.50
N HIS A 92 1.83 6.06 14.88
CA HIS A 92 1.45 6.75 16.11
C HIS A 92 1.35 5.82 17.33
N PHE A 93 0.84 4.59 17.18
CA PHE A 93 0.53 3.69 18.30
C PHE A 93 1.09 2.27 18.16
N ASN A 94 1.71 1.91 17.04
CA ASN A 94 2.25 0.56 16.78
C ASN A 94 1.25 -0.60 17.03
N LEU A 95 -0.02 -0.40 16.73
CA LEU A 95 -1.08 -1.38 16.94
C LEU A 95 -1.24 -2.30 15.72
N GLN A 96 -0.58 -3.47 15.79
CA GLN A 96 -0.45 -4.42 14.68
C GLN A 96 -1.77 -5.13 14.31
N GLU A 97 -2.67 -5.31 15.26
CA GLU A 97 -3.91 -6.09 15.07
C GLU A 97 -5.08 -5.27 14.50
N ALA A 98 -4.87 -3.98 14.25
CA ALA A 98 -5.91 -3.13 13.67
C ALA A 98 -6.32 -3.62 12.26
N ILE A 99 -7.61 -3.47 11.96
CA ILE A 99 -8.22 -3.76 10.66
C ILE A 99 -8.22 -2.47 9.83
N ASP A 100 -7.56 -2.52 8.67
CA ASP A 100 -7.56 -1.42 7.70
C ASP A 100 -8.85 -1.43 6.88
N ILE A 101 -9.71 -0.43 7.12
CA ILE A 101 -11.00 -0.30 6.44
C ILE A 101 -10.83 -0.01 4.94
N SER A 102 -9.84 0.80 4.55
CA SER A 102 -9.59 1.09 3.13
C SER A 102 -9.12 -0.14 2.37
N LEU A 103 -8.31 -0.98 3.00
CA LEU A 103 -7.91 -2.26 2.44
C LEU A 103 -9.10 -3.21 2.34
N LEU A 104 -9.89 -3.34 3.41
CA LEU A 104 -11.10 -4.19 3.42
C LEU A 104 -12.06 -3.80 2.30
N TYR A 105 -12.36 -2.50 2.17
CA TYR A 105 -13.20 -2.00 1.08
C TYR A 105 -12.62 -2.35 -0.29
N SER A 106 -11.33 -2.11 -0.50
CA SER A 106 -10.69 -2.35 -1.80
C SER A 106 -10.69 -3.82 -2.20
N MET A 107 -10.63 -4.73 -1.23
CA MET A 107 -10.68 -6.17 -1.50
C MET A 107 -12.11 -6.68 -1.79
N VAL A 108 -13.13 -6.04 -1.21
CA VAL A 108 -14.54 -6.42 -1.41
C VAL A 108 -15.16 -5.74 -2.64
N LYS A 109 -14.82 -4.47 -2.87
CA LYS A 109 -15.41 -3.65 -3.95
C LYS A 109 -14.53 -3.50 -5.18
N TYR A 110 -13.27 -3.95 -5.11
CA TYR A 110 -12.26 -3.79 -6.17
C TYR A 110 -12.03 -2.34 -6.57
N ASP A 111 -12.25 -1.43 -5.63
CA ASP A 111 -12.13 0.01 -5.83
C ASP A 111 -11.52 0.68 -4.61
N ARG A 112 -11.07 1.91 -4.77
CA ARG A 112 -10.54 2.71 -3.67
C ARG A 112 -11.68 3.28 -2.85
N LEU A 113 -11.59 3.17 -1.52
CA LEU A 113 -12.51 3.85 -0.61
C LEU A 113 -12.25 5.37 -0.68
N GLU A 114 -13.25 6.11 -1.10
CA GLU A 114 -13.23 7.57 -1.10
C GLU A 114 -13.88 8.08 0.19
N TYR A 115 -13.18 8.92 0.90
CA TYR A 115 -13.68 9.66 2.07
C TYR A 115 -12.96 11.00 2.18
N SER A 116 -13.60 11.95 2.84
CA SER A 116 -13.04 13.29 3.01
C SER A 116 -13.32 13.82 4.41
N ARG A 117 -12.29 14.35 5.05
CA ARG A 117 -12.36 15.14 6.28
C ARG A 117 -12.80 16.59 6.03
N GLU A 118 -12.78 17.00 4.78
CA GLU A 118 -12.99 18.40 4.42
C GLU A 118 -14.34 18.93 4.90
N ASN A 119 -14.29 20.04 5.59
CA ASN A 119 -15.37 20.96 5.82
C ASN A 119 -14.89 22.38 5.60
N ASN A 120 -15.81 23.34 5.45
CA ASN A 120 -15.45 24.73 5.11
C ASN A 120 -14.46 25.36 6.11
N THR A 121 -14.55 24.98 7.39
CA THR A 121 -13.68 25.50 8.44
C THR A 121 -12.27 24.94 8.31
N LEU A 122 -12.11 23.61 8.14
CA LEU A 122 -10.79 22.98 7.94
C LEU A 122 -10.12 23.49 6.67
N ASN A 123 -10.87 23.58 5.57
CA ASN A 123 -10.34 24.11 4.32
C ASN A 123 -9.85 25.55 4.47
N HIS A 124 -10.52 26.40 5.21
CA HIS A 124 -10.07 27.76 5.50
C HIS A 124 -8.73 27.74 6.25
N PHE A 125 -8.60 26.94 7.30
CA PHE A 125 -7.35 26.80 8.05
C PHE A 125 -6.23 26.25 7.18
N TYR A 126 -6.43 25.15 6.45
CA TYR A 126 -5.44 24.55 5.59
C TYR A 126 -4.99 25.47 4.46
N ASN A 127 -5.87 26.24 3.86
CA ASN A 127 -5.50 27.19 2.83
C ASN A 127 -4.69 28.36 3.37
N LYS A 128 -4.97 28.80 4.60
CA LYS A 128 -4.30 29.94 5.23
C LYS A 128 -2.95 29.58 5.87
N PHE A 129 -2.84 28.37 6.43
CA PHE A 129 -1.71 27.94 7.25
C PHE A 129 -1.07 26.66 6.74
N ARG A 130 -1.14 26.39 5.44
CA ARG A 130 -0.72 25.13 4.81
C ARG A 130 0.67 24.66 5.18
N ASP A 131 1.62 25.61 5.27
CA ASP A 131 3.03 25.31 5.55
C ASP A 131 3.34 25.29 7.07
N PHE A 132 2.31 25.43 7.91
CA PHE A 132 2.51 25.40 9.35
C PHE A 132 2.62 23.97 9.84
N PRO A 133 3.74 23.56 10.47
CA PRO A 133 4.01 22.16 10.80
C PRO A 133 2.96 21.51 11.73
N ASN A 134 2.34 22.31 12.60
CA ASN A 134 1.42 21.85 13.63
C ASN A 134 0.00 22.43 13.43
N ILE A 135 -0.46 22.53 12.19
CA ILE A 135 -1.72 23.20 11.87
C ILE A 135 -2.92 22.62 12.67
N ASN A 136 -2.97 21.30 12.83
CA ASN A 136 -4.07 20.65 13.53
C ASN A 136 -4.11 20.94 15.04
N GLN A 137 -2.98 21.37 15.62
CA GLN A 137 -2.91 21.81 17.01
C GLN A 137 -3.70 23.12 17.26
N LEU A 138 -3.84 23.96 16.24
CA LEU A 138 -4.50 25.26 16.27
C LEU A 138 -6.00 25.19 15.92
N ILE A 139 -6.44 24.09 15.31
CA ILE A 139 -7.85 23.91 14.91
C ILE A 139 -8.68 23.57 16.15
N PRO A 140 -9.80 24.26 16.41
CA PRO A 140 -10.65 23.94 17.54
C PRO A 140 -10.98 22.45 17.61
N ILE A 141 -10.81 21.83 18.78
CA ILE A 141 -10.96 20.37 18.95
C ILE A 141 -12.37 19.89 18.56
N SER A 142 -13.41 20.75 18.74
CA SER A 142 -14.75 20.47 18.27
C SER A 142 -14.84 20.32 16.74
N LYS A 143 -14.01 21.05 15.99
CA LYS A 143 -13.97 20.97 14.53
C LYS A 143 -13.20 19.76 14.05
N LEU A 144 -12.16 19.35 14.75
CA LEU A 144 -11.49 18.07 14.54
C LEU A 144 -12.46 16.91 14.82
N TYR A 145 -13.24 16.98 15.88
CA TYR A 145 -14.29 15.99 16.17
C TYR A 145 -15.31 15.88 15.02
N GLU A 146 -15.88 17.00 14.58
CA GLU A 146 -16.85 17.03 13.47
C GLU A 146 -16.29 16.40 12.20
N SER A 147 -15.01 16.64 11.92
CA SER A 147 -14.30 16.07 10.78
C SER A 147 -14.17 14.53 10.88
N CYS A 148 -13.82 14.02 12.06
CA CYS A 148 -13.71 12.57 12.28
C CYS A 148 -15.08 11.87 12.24
N GLU A 149 -16.14 12.51 12.79
CA GLU A 149 -17.51 12.01 12.67
C GLU A 149 -17.94 11.90 11.21
N LYS A 150 -17.60 12.91 10.42
CA LYS A 150 -17.89 12.89 8.97
C LYS A 150 -17.18 11.72 8.27
N VAL A 151 -15.91 11.46 8.59
CA VAL A 151 -15.20 10.29 8.04
C VAL A 151 -15.87 9.00 8.50
N TYR A 152 -16.12 8.85 9.80
CA TYR A 152 -16.78 7.66 10.33
C TYR A 152 -18.10 7.36 9.62
N ASP A 153 -18.95 8.38 9.44
CA ASP A 153 -20.25 8.22 8.77
C ASP A 153 -20.13 7.75 7.31
N GLN A 154 -19.05 8.11 6.62
CA GLN A 154 -18.76 7.64 5.27
C GLN A 154 -18.27 6.20 5.21
N VAL A 155 -17.56 5.74 6.26
CA VAL A 155 -16.87 4.44 6.23
C VAL A 155 -17.52 3.36 7.11
N LYS A 156 -18.45 3.71 8.01
CA LYS A 156 -19.04 2.80 9.01
C LYS A 156 -19.66 1.52 8.41
N GLN A 157 -20.22 1.58 7.21
CA GLN A 157 -20.79 0.41 6.54
C GLN A 157 -19.73 -0.64 6.18
N VAL A 158 -18.48 -0.23 5.97
CA VAL A 158 -17.39 -1.14 5.62
C VAL A 158 -17.01 -2.02 6.82
N ILE A 159 -17.23 -1.54 8.05
CA ILE A 159 -16.96 -2.31 9.27
C ILE A 159 -17.82 -3.58 9.34
N GLU A 160 -18.98 -3.59 8.67
CA GLU A 160 -19.91 -4.71 8.61
C GLU A 160 -19.56 -5.74 7.53
N TYR A 161 -18.58 -5.46 6.67
CA TYR A 161 -18.18 -6.38 5.62
C TYR A 161 -17.53 -7.64 6.22
N GLU A 162 -17.85 -8.78 5.62
CA GLU A 162 -17.11 -10.01 5.89
C GLU A 162 -15.65 -9.86 5.46
N ILE A 163 -14.75 -10.41 6.27
CA ILE A 163 -13.33 -10.41 5.97
C ILE A 163 -13.07 -11.40 4.82
N PRO A 164 -12.64 -10.94 3.64
CA PRO A 164 -12.43 -11.80 2.50
C PRO A 164 -11.16 -12.67 2.67
N SER A 165 -11.09 -13.75 1.91
CA SER A 165 -9.87 -14.55 1.80
C SER A 165 -8.66 -13.67 1.47
N GLY A 166 -7.51 -14.00 2.01
CA GLY A 166 -6.27 -13.24 1.78
C GLY A 166 -6.17 -11.89 2.48
N PHE A 167 -7.21 -11.43 3.17
CA PHE A 167 -7.18 -10.15 3.88
C PHE A 167 -6.02 -10.08 4.89
N ASP A 168 -5.83 -11.11 5.69
CA ASP A 168 -4.77 -11.15 6.70
C ASP A 168 -3.37 -11.05 6.09
N PHE A 169 -3.15 -11.63 4.90
CA PHE A 169 -1.89 -11.49 4.20
C PHE A 169 -1.57 -10.01 3.93
N TYR A 170 -2.54 -9.24 3.43
CA TYR A 170 -2.33 -7.82 3.13
C TYR A 170 -2.39 -6.95 4.38
N ASN A 171 -3.36 -7.18 5.26
CA ASN A 171 -3.54 -6.36 6.47
C ASN A 171 -2.41 -6.52 7.50
N LYS A 172 -1.84 -7.72 7.63
CA LYS A 172 -0.77 -7.99 8.60
C LYS A 172 0.61 -7.99 7.91
N THR A 173 0.82 -8.86 6.92
CA THR A 173 2.16 -9.05 6.33
C THR A 173 2.53 -7.89 5.42
N ALA A 174 1.73 -7.59 4.41
CA ALA A 174 2.08 -6.57 3.42
C ALA A 174 2.15 -5.17 4.04
N THR A 175 1.13 -4.79 4.83
CA THR A 175 1.11 -3.48 5.50
C THR A 175 2.33 -3.29 6.40
N ASN A 176 2.74 -4.33 7.15
CA ASN A 176 3.92 -4.24 8.01
C ASN A 176 5.23 -4.15 7.20
N VAL A 177 5.35 -4.90 6.11
CA VAL A 177 6.51 -4.82 5.20
C VAL A 177 6.67 -3.39 4.66
N PHE A 178 5.61 -2.78 4.15
CA PHE A 178 5.68 -1.42 3.63
C PHE A 178 5.84 -0.38 4.73
N PHE A 179 5.24 -0.56 5.91
CA PHE A 179 5.51 0.28 7.06
C PHE A 179 7.00 0.28 7.43
N LEU A 180 7.66 -0.88 7.45
CA LEU A 180 9.10 -0.99 7.75
C LEU A 180 9.98 -0.40 6.64
N LEU A 181 9.61 -0.62 5.37
CA LEU A 181 10.30 -0.04 4.21
C LEU A 181 10.27 1.50 4.26
N GLU A 182 9.13 2.07 4.56
CA GLU A 182 8.91 3.51 4.64
C GLU A 182 9.66 4.19 5.80
N GLN A 183 10.20 3.42 6.77
CA GLN A 183 11.05 3.97 7.83
C GLN A 183 12.39 4.50 7.30
N SER A 184 12.84 3.96 6.19
CA SER A 184 14.06 4.40 5.53
C SER A 184 13.72 5.37 4.40
N GLY A 185 14.45 6.44 4.27
CA GLY A 185 14.28 7.37 3.17
C GLY A 185 15.42 7.26 2.16
N ILE A 186 15.25 7.89 1.02
CA ILE A 186 16.29 8.03 -0.02
C ILE A 186 16.97 9.39 0.14
N GLY A 187 18.29 9.41 0.18
CA GLY A 187 19.07 10.65 0.20
C GLY A 187 18.81 11.49 -1.05
N ILE A 188 18.76 12.80 -0.86
CA ILE A 188 18.54 13.77 -1.93
C ILE A 188 19.59 14.88 -1.91
N HIS A 189 19.85 15.45 -3.08
CA HIS A 189 20.45 16.76 -3.25
C HIS A 189 19.33 17.79 -3.15
N TYR A 190 19.11 18.35 -1.97
CA TYR A 190 17.90 19.12 -1.61
C TYR A 190 17.52 20.20 -2.64
N GLU A 191 18.46 21.05 -3.05
CA GLU A 191 18.15 22.14 -4.00
C GLU A 191 17.77 21.60 -5.39
N ALA A 192 18.44 20.56 -5.87
CA ALA A 192 18.11 19.93 -7.14
C ALA A 192 16.73 19.23 -7.06
N PHE A 193 16.47 18.53 -5.96
CA PHE A 193 15.19 17.87 -5.68
C PHE A 193 14.05 18.90 -5.60
N LYS A 194 14.23 19.96 -4.83
CA LYS A 194 13.26 21.05 -4.70
C LYS A 194 12.92 21.68 -6.05
N LYS A 195 13.93 21.94 -6.89
CA LYS A 195 13.73 22.51 -8.23
C LYS A 195 12.97 21.56 -9.15
N MET A 196 13.22 20.25 -9.06
CA MET A 196 12.67 19.25 -9.97
C MET A 196 11.26 18.80 -9.56
N PHE A 197 11.01 18.65 -8.27
CA PHE A 197 9.79 18.06 -7.72
C PHE A 197 8.83 19.03 -7.04
N THR A 198 9.14 20.34 -7.00
CA THR A 198 8.17 21.37 -6.61
C THR A 198 7.32 21.69 -7.85
N PRO A 199 5.99 21.60 -7.85
CA PRO A 199 5.08 22.15 -6.83
C PRO A 199 4.07 21.12 -6.26
N ARG A 200 4.34 19.83 -6.29
CA ARG A 200 3.39 18.80 -5.83
C ARG A 200 3.65 18.31 -4.39
N ASN A 201 4.29 19.15 -3.58
CA ASN A 201 4.52 18.93 -2.15
C ASN A 201 5.27 17.64 -1.70
N PRO A 202 6.19 17.05 -2.48
CA PRO A 202 7.05 16.01 -1.94
C PRO A 202 7.97 16.54 -0.82
N LEU A 203 8.06 17.86 -0.65
CA LEU A 203 8.83 18.49 0.44
C LEU A 203 8.28 18.17 1.84
N PHE A 204 6.99 17.93 1.97
CA PHE A 204 6.39 17.48 3.25
C PHE A 204 6.84 16.07 3.68
N ASN A 205 7.51 15.35 2.79
CA ASN A 205 8.07 14.04 3.05
C ASN A 205 9.60 14.08 3.21
N THR A 206 10.21 15.27 3.31
CA THR A 206 11.66 15.42 3.42
C THR A 206 12.10 15.72 4.85
N VAL A 207 13.18 15.07 5.27
CA VAL A 207 13.87 15.32 6.54
C VAL A 207 15.35 15.02 6.37
N ASP A 208 16.23 15.88 6.89
CA ASP A 208 17.69 15.68 6.90
C ASP A 208 18.27 15.28 5.53
N ASN A 209 17.87 15.98 4.46
CA ASN A 209 18.22 15.66 3.08
C ASN A 209 17.86 14.24 2.65
N THR A 210 16.78 13.73 3.19
CA THR A 210 16.19 12.44 2.83
C THR A 210 14.72 12.62 2.49
N VAL A 211 14.23 11.96 1.45
CA VAL A 211 12.80 11.89 1.12
C VAL A 211 12.24 10.54 1.54
N LEU A 212 11.14 10.57 2.26
CA LEU A 212 10.40 9.37 2.67
C LEU A 212 9.43 8.93 1.56
N THR A 213 9.31 7.63 1.39
CA THR A 213 8.30 7.02 0.51
C THR A 213 7.05 6.70 1.28
N SER A 214 5.92 6.61 0.58
CA SER A 214 4.69 6.06 1.13
C SER A 214 4.00 5.22 0.05
N TYR A 215 3.53 4.02 0.42
CA TYR A 215 2.86 3.08 -0.48
C TYR A 215 1.42 2.86 -0.04
N ASN A 216 0.55 2.58 -0.98
CA ASN A 216 -0.77 2.03 -0.72
C ASN A 216 -1.00 0.74 -1.50
N LEU A 217 -1.91 -0.10 -0.99
CA LEU A 217 -2.27 -1.40 -1.55
C LEU A 217 -3.73 -1.43 -2.02
N TYR A 218 -4.37 -0.25 -2.11
CA TYR A 218 -5.82 -0.10 -2.31
C TYR A 218 -6.21 -0.13 -3.78
N ASN A 219 -5.68 -1.10 -4.53
CA ASN A 219 -6.07 -1.34 -5.92
C ASN A 219 -6.44 -2.81 -6.15
N VAL A 220 -6.99 -3.08 -7.33
CA VAL A 220 -7.52 -4.41 -7.67
C VAL A 220 -6.52 -5.53 -7.43
N THR A 221 -5.27 -5.36 -7.80
CA THR A 221 -4.21 -6.38 -7.69
C THR A 221 -3.39 -6.27 -6.41
N SER A 222 -3.67 -5.28 -5.56
CA SER A 222 -2.89 -4.88 -4.38
C SER A 222 -1.41 -4.58 -4.70
N ARG A 223 -1.09 -4.29 -5.97
CA ARG A 223 0.24 -3.85 -6.39
C ARG A 223 0.56 -2.53 -5.67
N PRO A 224 1.69 -2.43 -4.95
CA PRO A 224 1.98 -1.23 -4.18
C PRO A 224 2.20 -0.04 -5.11
N THR A 225 1.44 1.02 -4.90
CA THR A 225 1.59 2.27 -5.62
C THR A 225 2.00 3.37 -4.64
N ASN A 226 2.78 4.34 -5.11
CA ASN A 226 3.12 5.48 -4.27
C ASN A 226 1.85 6.21 -3.85
N ALA A 227 1.74 6.50 -2.56
CA ALA A 227 0.61 7.23 -2.01
C ALA A 227 0.59 8.66 -2.51
N PHE A 228 -0.57 9.28 -2.39
CA PHE A 228 -0.76 10.68 -2.74
C PHE A 228 0.20 11.58 -1.93
N ASN A 229 0.68 12.66 -2.51
CA ASN A 229 1.69 13.58 -1.94
C ASN A 229 3.09 12.99 -1.74
N SER A 230 3.39 11.78 -2.26
CA SER A 230 4.75 11.27 -2.28
C SER A 230 5.33 11.23 -3.71
N VAL A 231 6.65 11.06 -3.80
CA VAL A 231 7.31 10.89 -5.10
C VAL A 231 6.89 9.56 -5.70
N ASN A 232 6.35 9.59 -6.93
CA ASN A 232 6.10 8.36 -7.68
C ASN A 232 7.40 7.86 -8.33
N PHE A 233 8.16 7.08 -7.61
CA PHE A 233 9.47 6.59 -8.04
C PHE A 233 9.38 5.71 -9.29
N ALA A 234 8.30 4.95 -9.47
CA ALA A 234 8.09 4.11 -10.64
C ALA A 234 7.89 4.92 -11.94
N ALA A 235 7.44 6.19 -11.81
CA ALA A 235 7.18 7.09 -12.94
C ALA A 235 8.27 8.16 -13.13
N ILE A 236 9.37 8.11 -12.38
CA ILE A 236 10.46 9.07 -12.56
C ILE A 236 11.12 8.84 -13.93
N PRO A 237 11.24 9.87 -14.77
CA PRO A 237 11.94 9.76 -16.04
C PRO A 237 13.39 9.27 -15.86
N LYS A 238 13.84 8.42 -16.79
CA LYS A 238 15.20 7.88 -16.75
C LYS A 238 16.29 8.92 -17.11
N SER A 239 15.91 10.18 -17.31
CA SER A 239 16.85 11.25 -17.65
C SER A 239 17.84 11.52 -16.50
N PRO A 240 19.08 11.89 -16.82
CA PRO A 240 20.09 12.21 -15.81
C PRO A 240 19.68 13.32 -14.84
N GLU A 241 18.92 14.33 -15.29
CA GLU A 241 18.49 15.45 -14.46
C GLU A 241 17.61 15.00 -13.29
N HIS A 242 16.67 14.06 -13.54
CA HIS A 242 15.78 13.54 -12.50
C HIS A 242 16.56 12.62 -11.54
N ARG A 243 17.39 11.74 -12.09
CA ARG A 243 18.13 10.76 -11.27
C ARG A 243 19.22 11.40 -10.40
N LYS A 244 19.88 12.46 -10.87
CA LYS A 244 20.87 13.22 -10.11
C LYS A 244 20.30 13.95 -8.89
N CYS A 245 18.98 14.03 -8.74
CA CYS A 245 18.37 14.55 -7.52
C CYS A 245 18.53 13.61 -6.33
N PHE A 246 18.83 12.33 -6.57
CA PHE A 246 18.95 11.30 -5.55
C PHE A 246 20.40 10.92 -5.31
N ARG A 247 20.72 10.61 -4.05
CA ARG A 247 22.02 10.12 -3.63
C ARG A 247 21.85 9.00 -2.59
N PRO A 248 22.80 8.06 -2.47
CA PRO A 248 22.77 7.11 -1.37
C PRO A 248 22.93 7.83 -0.03
N THR A 249 22.36 7.28 1.03
CA THR A 249 22.62 7.69 2.41
C THR A 249 23.86 7.01 2.98
N GLY A 250 24.31 5.91 2.37
CA GLY A 250 25.60 5.25 2.58
C GLY A 250 26.53 5.49 1.39
N ASP A 251 27.40 4.50 1.10
CA ASP A 251 28.42 4.63 0.06
C ASP A 251 27.81 4.46 -1.35
N TYR A 252 26.84 3.54 -1.51
CA TYR A 252 26.29 3.14 -2.81
C TYR A 252 24.79 2.90 -2.75
N PHE A 253 24.15 3.01 -3.94
CA PHE A 253 22.89 2.33 -4.23
C PHE A 253 23.18 0.93 -4.74
N VAL A 254 22.41 -0.05 -4.27
CA VAL A 254 22.36 -1.40 -4.82
C VAL A 254 20.94 -1.62 -5.35
N GLU A 255 20.83 -1.90 -6.65
CA GLU A 255 19.58 -2.24 -7.30
C GLU A 255 19.55 -3.74 -7.57
N LEU A 256 18.45 -4.39 -7.19
CA LEU A 256 18.18 -5.80 -7.46
C LEU A 256 16.95 -5.89 -8.34
N ASP A 257 17.10 -6.50 -9.51
CA ASP A 257 16.04 -6.70 -10.48
C ASP A 257 15.94 -8.17 -10.89
N PHE A 258 14.75 -8.65 -11.21
CA PHE A 258 14.50 -10.02 -11.63
C PHE A 258 14.44 -10.10 -13.16
N ASP A 259 15.28 -10.93 -13.76
CA ASP A 259 15.21 -11.20 -15.20
C ASP A 259 13.94 -11.98 -15.57
N GLY A 260 13.15 -11.42 -16.49
CA GLY A 260 11.96 -12.06 -17.04
C GLY A 260 10.93 -12.48 -15.98
N TYR A 261 10.74 -11.69 -14.93
CA TYR A 261 10.06 -12.08 -13.69
C TYR A 261 8.67 -12.68 -13.92
N HIS A 262 7.78 -11.99 -14.65
CA HIS A 262 6.45 -12.52 -14.94
C HIS A 262 6.49 -13.83 -15.74
N LEU A 263 7.44 -13.96 -16.64
CA LEU A 263 7.63 -15.20 -17.41
C LEU A 263 8.03 -16.36 -16.49
N ARG A 264 8.93 -16.12 -15.52
CA ARG A 264 9.32 -17.10 -14.52
C ARG A 264 8.20 -17.48 -13.57
N LEU A 265 7.44 -16.48 -13.08
CA LEU A 265 6.28 -16.74 -12.24
C LEU A 265 5.21 -17.56 -12.97
N LEU A 266 4.95 -17.24 -14.24
CA LEU A 266 3.99 -17.99 -15.05
C LEU A 266 4.51 -19.41 -15.33
N SER A 267 5.80 -19.57 -15.63
CA SER A 267 6.40 -20.89 -15.89
C SER A 267 6.29 -21.82 -14.67
N GLU A 268 6.38 -21.30 -13.45
CA GLU A 268 6.10 -22.05 -12.21
C GLU A 268 4.63 -22.53 -12.16
N GLN A 269 3.67 -21.67 -12.59
CA GLN A 269 2.24 -22.02 -12.55
C GLN A 269 1.84 -23.09 -13.57
N ILE A 270 2.56 -23.17 -14.67
CA ILE A 270 2.29 -24.12 -15.77
C ILE A 270 3.25 -25.33 -15.78
N ASP A 271 4.05 -25.48 -14.74
CA ASP A 271 5.08 -26.51 -14.65
C ASP A 271 5.96 -26.57 -15.91
N TYR A 272 6.52 -25.41 -16.28
CA TYR A 272 7.46 -25.26 -17.38
C TYR A 272 8.81 -24.79 -16.86
N ARG A 273 9.89 -25.53 -17.16
CA ARG A 273 11.21 -25.23 -16.61
C ARG A 273 11.97 -24.25 -17.49
N LEU A 274 12.23 -23.06 -16.94
CA LEU A 274 13.17 -22.09 -17.49
C LEU A 274 14.57 -22.28 -16.85
N SER A 275 15.63 -22.01 -17.62
CA SER A 275 17.00 -22.02 -17.09
C SER A 275 17.22 -20.88 -16.08
N SER A 276 18.32 -20.98 -15.31
CA SER A 276 18.78 -19.90 -14.43
C SER A 276 19.26 -18.66 -15.20
N ASP A 277 19.68 -18.85 -16.47
CA ASP A 277 20.15 -17.80 -17.35
C ASP A 277 18.98 -16.93 -17.86
N SER A 278 19.22 -16.06 -18.85
CA SER A 278 18.16 -15.23 -19.39
C SER A 278 17.00 -16.06 -19.95
N ALA A 279 15.83 -15.93 -19.32
CA ALA A 279 14.62 -16.62 -19.77
C ALA A 279 14.21 -16.21 -21.20
N HIS A 280 14.42 -14.94 -21.55
CA HIS A 280 14.13 -14.45 -22.89
C HIS A 280 15.08 -15.01 -23.94
N GLU A 281 16.37 -15.17 -23.61
CA GLU A 281 17.36 -15.77 -24.53
C GLU A 281 17.09 -17.26 -24.75
N GLN A 282 16.77 -18.00 -23.67
CA GLN A 282 16.40 -19.40 -23.80
C GLN A 282 15.22 -19.60 -24.77
N LEU A 283 14.17 -18.79 -24.64
CA LEU A 283 13.02 -18.88 -25.55
C LEU A 283 13.35 -18.38 -26.95
N ALA A 284 14.22 -17.37 -27.09
CA ALA A 284 14.71 -16.92 -28.39
C ALA A 284 15.42 -18.06 -29.15
N LYS A 285 16.28 -18.83 -28.48
CA LYS A 285 16.95 -20.00 -29.07
C LYS A 285 15.94 -21.01 -29.62
N ILE A 286 14.84 -21.22 -28.87
CA ILE A 286 13.76 -22.12 -29.33
C ILE A 286 13.00 -21.51 -30.51
N TYR A 287 12.66 -20.22 -30.48
CA TYR A 287 11.90 -19.57 -31.55
C TYR A 287 12.61 -19.55 -32.86
N PHE A 288 13.91 -19.26 -32.84
CA PHE A 288 14.73 -19.12 -34.04
C PHE A 288 15.50 -20.40 -34.41
N ASN A 289 15.40 -21.44 -33.57
CA ASN A 289 16.14 -22.70 -33.71
C ASN A 289 17.65 -22.46 -33.90
N LYS A 290 18.25 -21.68 -33.00
CA LYS A 290 19.66 -21.26 -33.02
C LYS A 290 20.27 -21.35 -31.63
N GLU A 291 21.56 -21.62 -31.56
CA GLU A 291 22.36 -21.60 -30.34
C GLU A 291 22.78 -20.17 -29.94
N GLU A 292 23.10 -19.33 -30.93
CA GLU A 292 23.48 -17.93 -30.73
C GLU A 292 22.37 -17.01 -31.23
N ILE A 293 21.99 -16.06 -30.38
CA ILE A 293 20.92 -15.11 -30.63
C ILE A 293 21.51 -13.71 -30.74
N ASN A 294 21.19 -13.01 -31.82
CA ASN A 294 21.58 -11.61 -31.98
C ASN A 294 20.63 -10.68 -31.24
N GLU A 295 20.98 -9.40 -31.16
CA GLU A 295 20.22 -8.40 -30.39
C GLU A 295 18.78 -8.20 -30.89
N ASP A 296 18.54 -8.28 -32.19
CA ASP A 296 17.22 -8.08 -32.78
C ASP A 296 16.30 -9.29 -32.49
N GLU A 297 16.86 -10.50 -32.63
CA GLU A 297 16.15 -11.75 -32.26
C GLU A 297 15.82 -11.79 -30.77
N TYR A 298 16.72 -11.32 -29.91
CA TYR A 298 16.46 -11.19 -28.47
C TYR A 298 15.32 -10.20 -28.20
N LYS A 299 15.33 -9.03 -28.85
CA LYS A 299 14.26 -8.03 -28.73
C LYS A 299 12.92 -8.58 -29.20
N GLU A 300 12.88 -9.27 -30.34
CA GLU A 300 11.67 -9.91 -30.87
C GLU A 300 11.15 -10.96 -29.89
N ALA A 301 12.02 -11.83 -29.38
CA ALA A 301 11.62 -12.83 -28.38
C ALA A 301 11.08 -12.21 -27.10
N LYS A 302 11.75 -11.18 -26.58
CA LYS A 302 11.30 -10.45 -25.39
C LYS A 302 9.91 -9.85 -25.60
N GLN A 303 9.65 -9.22 -26.73
CA GLN A 303 8.35 -8.66 -27.07
C GLN A 303 7.29 -9.76 -27.22
N THR A 304 7.63 -10.86 -27.87
CA THR A 304 6.75 -12.03 -28.02
C THR A 304 6.35 -12.61 -26.68
N ASN A 305 7.33 -12.85 -25.81
CA ASN A 305 7.10 -13.37 -24.46
C ASN A 305 6.18 -12.45 -23.67
N PHE A 306 6.40 -11.13 -23.77
CA PHE A 306 5.58 -10.13 -23.09
C PHE A 306 4.13 -10.17 -23.58
N HIS A 307 3.91 -10.24 -24.90
CA HIS A 307 2.57 -10.35 -25.48
C HIS A 307 1.88 -11.65 -25.07
N ALA A 308 2.61 -12.77 -25.06
CA ALA A 308 2.07 -14.07 -24.68
C ALA A 308 1.60 -14.14 -23.22
N ILE A 309 2.37 -13.57 -22.29
CA ILE A 309 1.99 -13.50 -20.85
C ILE A 309 0.69 -12.72 -20.68
N TYR A 310 0.47 -11.68 -21.46
CA TYR A 310 -0.71 -10.80 -21.35
C TYR A 310 -1.80 -11.06 -22.41
N GLY A 311 -1.79 -12.20 -23.08
CA GLY A 311 -2.95 -12.72 -23.77
C GLY A 311 -2.92 -12.73 -25.30
N LYS A 312 -1.77 -12.57 -25.95
CA LYS A 312 -1.67 -12.79 -27.39
C LYS A 312 -0.49 -13.69 -27.73
N ILE A 313 -0.79 -14.97 -27.89
CA ILE A 313 0.18 -15.94 -28.41
C ILE A 313 0.24 -15.78 -29.93
N PRO A 314 1.42 -15.49 -30.52
CA PRO A 314 1.57 -15.41 -31.96
C PRO A 314 1.33 -16.77 -32.61
N GLU A 315 0.51 -16.80 -33.69
CA GLU A 315 0.14 -18.04 -34.39
C GLU A 315 1.37 -18.86 -34.84
N LYS A 316 2.42 -18.18 -35.31
CA LYS A 316 3.66 -18.84 -35.79
C LYS A 316 4.38 -19.66 -34.72
N TRP A 317 4.14 -19.41 -33.43
CA TRP A 317 4.76 -20.12 -32.32
C TRP A 317 3.75 -20.78 -31.36
N ALA A 318 2.46 -20.74 -31.68
CA ALA A 318 1.41 -21.31 -30.82
C ALA A 318 1.58 -22.82 -30.55
N PHE A 319 2.30 -23.52 -31.39
CA PHE A 319 2.60 -24.95 -31.24
C PHE A 319 3.70 -25.26 -30.20
N LEU A 320 4.47 -24.26 -29.75
CA LEU A 320 5.51 -24.47 -28.75
C LEU A 320 4.92 -24.85 -27.40
N GLU A 321 5.55 -25.77 -26.71
CA GLU A 321 5.09 -26.34 -25.44
C GLU A 321 4.71 -25.25 -24.43
N ILE A 322 5.56 -24.24 -24.26
CA ILE A 322 5.30 -23.15 -23.33
C ILE A 322 4.00 -22.42 -23.65
N PHE A 323 3.73 -22.12 -24.93
CA PHE A 323 2.53 -21.40 -25.31
C PHE A 323 1.28 -22.24 -25.24
N THR A 324 1.39 -23.53 -25.55
CA THR A 324 0.29 -24.49 -25.35
C THR A 324 -0.10 -24.61 -23.88
N LYS A 325 0.90 -24.67 -22.99
CA LYS A 325 0.68 -24.68 -21.53
C LYS A 325 0.07 -23.37 -21.03
N ILE A 326 0.54 -22.21 -21.51
CA ILE A 326 -0.04 -20.90 -21.16
C ILE A 326 -1.50 -20.83 -21.59
N ASP A 327 -1.82 -21.19 -22.82
CA ASP A 327 -3.20 -21.18 -23.33
C ASP A 327 -4.12 -22.09 -22.51
N SER A 328 -3.65 -23.30 -22.19
CA SER A 328 -4.39 -24.23 -21.33
C SER A 328 -4.65 -23.67 -19.93
N TYR A 329 -3.63 -23.06 -19.32
CA TYR A 329 -3.76 -22.42 -18.02
C TYR A 329 -4.74 -21.25 -18.01
N VAL A 330 -4.69 -20.39 -19.04
CA VAL A 330 -5.63 -19.27 -19.17
C VAL A 330 -7.08 -19.78 -19.33
N ARG A 331 -7.30 -20.83 -20.14
CA ARG A 331 -8.64 -21.44 -20.31
C ARG A 331 -9.13 -22.08 -19.01
N GLU A 332 -8.26 -22.77 -18.29
CA GLU A 332 -8.61 -23.36 -16.99
C GLU A 332 -9.02 -22.29 -15.97
N LEU A 333 -8.21 -21.22 -15.83
CA LEU A 333 -8.53 -20.09 -14.95
C LEU A 333 -9.87 -19.46 -15.31
N TRP A 334 -10.11 -19.26 -16.62
CA TRP A 334 -11.36 -18.65 -17.08
C TRP A 334 -12.55 -19.57 -16.83
N GLY A 335 -12.43 -20.86 -17.13
CA GLY A 335 -13.49 -21.85 -16.85
C GLY A 335 -13.84 -21.92 -15.35
N ARG A 336 -12.85 -21.89 -14.47
CA ARG A 336 -13.08 -21.82 -13.02
C ARG A 336 -13.79 -20.51 -12.64
N TYR A 337 -13.36 -19.38 -13.19
CA TYR A 337 -14.02 -18.09 -12.95
C TYR A 337 -15.49 -18.07 -13.38
N GLU A 338 -15.81 -18.66 -14.53
CA GLU A 338 -17.20 -18.76 -15.02
C GLU A 338 -18.05 -19.69 -14.14
N ASN A 339 -17.49 -20.82 -13.70
CA ASN A 339 -18.20 -21.81 -12.90
C ASN A 339 -18.38 -21.37 -11.45
N ASP A 340 -17.28 -20.98 -10.80
CA ASP A 340 -17.24 -20.70 -9.36
C ASP A 340 -17.57 -19.24 -9.02
N GLY A 341 -17.46 -18.36 -10.03
CA GLY A 341 -17.71 -16.91 -9.89
C GLY A 341 -16.53 -16.13 -9.31
N GLU A 342 -15.44 -16.81 -8.93
CA GLU A 342 -14.22 -16.16 -8.45
C GLU A 342 -12.99 -17.06 -8.64
N ILE A 343 -11.82 -16.41 -8.63
CA ILE A 343 -10.50 -17.05 -8.56
C ILE A 343 -9.75 -16.48 -7.37
N LEU A 344 -9.12 -17.34 -6.60
CA LEU A 344 -8.18 -16.92 -5.56
C LEU A 344 -6.78 -16.77 -6.13
N ALA A 345 -6.16 -15.61 -5.89
CA ALA A 345 -4.77 -15.38 -6.27
C ALA A 345 -3.83 -16.35 -5.57
N PRO A 346 -2.85 -16.93 -6.26
CA PRO A 346 -1.81 -17.74 -5.64
C PRO A 346 -1.09 -16.97 -4.53
N ILE A 347 -0.61 -17.66 -3.49
CA ILE A 347 0.12 -17.12 -2.33
C ILE A 347 -0.76 -16.29 -1.40
N SER A 348 -1.36 -15.20 -1.87
CA SER A 348 -2.11 -14.27 -1.01
C SER A 348 -3.52 -14.75 -0.70
N GLY A 349 -4.12 -15.56 -1.55
CA GLY A 349 -5.53 -15.95 -1.44
C GLY A 349 -6.52 -14.82 -1.75
N LYS A 350 -6.07 -13.71 -2.35
CA LYS A 350 -6.94 -12.58 -2.71
C LYS A 350 -7.98 -13.02 -3.75
N PRO A 351 -9.29 -12.76 -3.53
CA PRO A 351 -10.30 -13.12 -4.49
C PRO A 351 -10.34 -12.13 -5.68
N PHE A 352 -10.58 -12.67 -6.86
CA PHE A 352 -11.00 -11.96 -8.07
C PHE A 352 -12.37 -12.49 -8.47
N GLY A 353 -13.43 -11.78 -8.08
CA GLY A 353 -14.80 -12.25 -8.21
C GLY A 353 -15.66 -11.44 -9.20
N ARG A 354 -16.93 -11.77 -9.25
CA ARG A 354 -17.93 -11.18 -10.18
C ARG A 354 -18.17 -9.67 -9.98
N GLY A 355 -17.67 -9.07 -8.89
CA GLY A 355 -17.67 -7.63 -8.69
C GLY A 355 -16.74 -6.84 -9.62
N LEU A 356 -15.80 -7.54 -10.28
CA LEU A 356 -14.92 -6.95 -11.29
C LEU A 356 -15.67 -6.73 -12.60
N LYS A 357 -15.58 -5.50 -13.14
CA LYS A 357 -16.25 -5.13 -14.38
C LYS A 357 -15.47 -5.56 -15.62
N ASP A 358 -16.19 -5.90 -16.69
CA ASP A 358 -15.65 -6.17 -18.02
C ASP A 358 -14.52 -7.21 -18.02
N MET A 359 -14.70 -8.30 -17.27
CA MET A 359 -13.71 -9.36 -17.18
C MET A 359 -13.68 -10.19 -18.48
N ASN A 360 -12.48 -10.62 -18.82
CA ASN A 360 -12.19 -11.56 -19.89
C ASN A 360 -10.95 -12.39 -19.52
N PRO A 361 -10.63 -13.48 -20.24
CA PRO A 361 -9.51 -14.34 -19.92
C PRO A 361 -8.16 -13.60 -19.76
N GLN A 362 -7.90 -12.64 -20.65
CA GLN A 362 -6.65 -11.86 -20.65
C GLN A 362 -6.55 -10.93 -19.45
N LYS A 363 -7.65 -10.29 -19.07
CA LYS A 363 -7.70 -9.43 -17.90
C LYS A 363 -7.55 -10.23 -16.61
N LEU A 364 -8.18 -11.42 -16.57
CA LEU A 364 -8.09 -12.31 -15.41
C LEU A 364 -6.64 -12.78 -15.18
N ILE A 365 -5.99 -13.32 -16.22
CA ILE A 365 -4.60 -13.75 -16.09
C ILE A 365 -3.68 -12.60 -15.70
N ASN A 366 -3.90 -11.40 -16.25
CA ASN A 366 -3.12 -10.22 -15.89
C ASN A 366 -3.27 -9.88 -14.39
N TYR A 367 -4.48 -9.91 -13.85
CA TYR A 367 -4.71 -9.66 -12.43
C TYR A 367 -4.10 -10.74 -11.54
N VAL A 368 -4.23 -12.01 -11.91
CA VAL A 368 -3.62 -13.13 -11.19
C VAL A 368 -2.09 -12.99 -11.17
N MET A 369 -1.47 -12.69 -12.33
CA MET A 369 -0.03 -12.53 -12.43
C MET A 369 0.50 -11.33 -11.64
N GLN A 370 -0.17 -10.18 -11.70
CA GLN A 370 0.22 -9.01 -10.91
C GLN A 370 0.09 -9.26 -9.40
N SER A 371 -0.96 -9.97 -8.99
CA SER A 371 -1.13 -10.33 -7.58
C SER A 371 -0.11 -11.36 -7.12
N LEU A 372 0.26 -12.31 -7.97
CA LEU A 372 1.30 -13.28 -7.71
C LEU A 372 2.68 -12.61 -7.56
N GLU A 373 3.04 -11.71 -8.49
CA GLU A 373 4.23 -10.86 -8.39
C GLU A 373 4.27 -10.12 -7.06
N THR A 374 3.21 -9.38 -6.76
CA THR A 374 3.09 -8.59 -5.54
C THR A 374 3.26 -9.44 -4.29
N SER A 375 2.58 -10.58 -4.23
CA SER A 375 2.60 -11.47 -3.07
C SER A 375 3.97 -12.11 -2.86
N ARG A 376 4.63 -12.53 -3.94
CA ARG A 376 5.99 -13.07 -3.91
C ARG A 376 6.98 -12.01 -3.43
N ASN A 377 6.89 -10.80 -3.98
CA ASN A 377 7.77 -9.69 -3.61
C ASN A 377 7.58 -9.27 -2.15
N ILE A 378 6.36 -9.25 -1.63
CA ILE A 378 6.11 -8.98 -0.20
C ILE A 378 6.84 -9.99 0.69
N LEU A 379 6.84 -11.27 0.33
CA LEU A 379 7.56 -12.29 1.09
C LEU A 379 9.08 -12.10 0.99
N ILE A 380 9.60 -11.79 -0.20
CA ILE A 380 11.03 -11.50 -0.41
C ILE A 380 11.45 -10.25 0.39
N LEU A 381 10.66 -9.17 0.32
CA LEU A 381 10.91 -7.94 1.08
C LEU A 381 10.90 -8.19 2.58
N LYS A 382 9.98 -9.03 3.07
CA LYS A 382 9.92 -9.43 4.49
C LYS A 382 11.22 -10.08 4.94
N GLU A 383 11.74 -11.03 4.16
CA GLU A 383 13.00 -11.71 4.47
C GLU A 383 14.20 -10.76 4.33
N ALA A 384 14.22 -9.90 3.31
CA ALA A 384 15.24 -8.88 3.14
C ALA A 384 15.29 -7.90 4.33
N LEU A 385 14.13 -7.40 4.77
CA LEU A 385 14.04 -6.53 5.95
C LEU A 385 14.53 -7.24 7.22
N ARG A 386 14.19 -8.52 7.39
CA ARG A 386 14.68 -9.34 8.52
C ARG A 386 16.19 -9.49 8.47
N PHE A 387 16.76 -9.81 7.30
CA PHE A 387 18.19 -9.96 7.11
C PHE A 387 18.97 -8.65 7.35
N LEU A 388 18.38 -7.52 6.95
CA LEU A 388 19.01 -6.20 7.04
C LEU A 388 18.82 -5.51 8.42
N LYS A 389 18.03 -6.07 9.33
CA LYS A 389 17.62 -5.43 10.60
C LYS A 389 18.78 -4.80 11.37
N ASP A 390 19.90 -5.51 11.50
CA ASP A 390 21.08 -5.07 12.26
C ASP A 390 22.26 -4.67 11.37
N LYS A 391 21.99 -4.41 10.07
CA LYS A 391 23.01 -4.02 9.10
C LYS A 391 22.99 -2.52 8.83
N LYS A 392 24.11 -1.99 8.35
CA LYS A 392 24.23 -0.60 7.89
C LYS A 392 23.39 -0.38 6.60
N THR A 393 23.33 -1.39 5.74
CA THR A 393 22.52 -1.36 4.51
C THR A 393 21.04 -1.29 4.86
N LYS A 394 20.31 -0.40 4.19
CA LYS A 394 18.88 -0.20 4.37
C LYS A 394 18.14 -0.47 3.05
N LEU A 395 16.99 -1.10 3.16
CA LEU A 395 16.04 -1.17 2.07
C LEU A 395 15.30 0.17 2.02
N VAL A 396 15.37 0.89 0.90
CA VAL A 396 14.88 2.28 0.81
C VAL A 396 13.77 2.47 -0.21
N LEU A 397 13.67 1.58 -1.18
CA LEU A 397 12.70 1.72 -2.25
C LEU A 397 12.31 0.35 -2.81
N TYR A 398 11.06 0.20 -3.15
CA TYR A 398 10.51 -0.86 -3.98
C TYR A 398 9.84 -0.24 -5.21
N THR A 399 10.21 -0.71 -6.39
CA THR A 399 9.56 -0.40 -7.67
C THR A 399 9.14 -1.70 -8.34
N TYR A 400 8.11 -1.65 -9.16
CA TYR A 400 7.55 -2.80 -9.86
C TYR A 400 7.55 -2.58 -11.38
#